data_51d733216a51134b9e7c7a5b7fcbb918
#
_entry.id   51d733216a51134b9e7c7a5b7fcbb918
#
_cell.length_a   1.000
_cell.length_b   1.000
_cell.length_c   1.000
_cell.angle_alpha   90.00
_cell.angle_beta   90.00
_cell.angle_gamma   90.00
#
_symmetry.space_group_name_H-M   'P 1'
#
loop_
_entity.id
_entity.type
_entity.pdbx_description
1 polymer ?
#
loop_
_entity_poly.entity_id
_entity_poly.type
_entity_poly.pdbx_seq_one_letter_code
_entity_poly.pdbx_strand_id
1 'polypeptide(L)'
;MKTRASKIKPLSLIWLVVLGLSLCCSISAAVEERDEDNGKRRSTAEDFLQLKVRPIAIGHHGVGPNTGENPALPIENTVESVRQAYSLGARVVEVDVQLTQDGRLAVFHDDYLSDFTCIHTLTLDQLQQRLPFVPELHQVLAVARHFNRKAIDELDGILIVELKASSPHCDPTDELEQPVVSAAVREVRQSEMADQVIFDSFSPALLFLAAQTAPEIARELDISGLQLLTPEQVHAVTGLPVIVINKKISLGLTWAEIGPVFRLPGYASVQQFLATGMATSVRVVGGEMDFLGPAEQQQPGSGTAFVEAAHSLGLRVFADPANSEADWNFFSSLGVDAIYSVIPLGVQLQPVIPDL
;
A
#
# COMPACT_ATOMS: atom_id res chain seq x y z
N MET A 1 78.67 6.09 -37.82
CA MET A 1 79.91 5.45 -37.29
C MET A 1 79.52 4.45 -36.24
N LYS A 2 79.68 3.22 -36.62
CA LYS A 2 80.46 2.15 -35.95
C LYS A 2 79.95 1.86 -34.55
N THR A 3 79.51 0.76 -34.24
CA THR A 3 79.67 -0.67 -34.46
C THR A 3 79.47 -1.38 -33.14
N ARG A 4 78.73 -2.44 -33.25
CA ARG A 4 78.99 -3.84 -32.85
C ARG A 4 78.98 -4.12 -31.34
N ALA A 5 78.21 -5.02 -30.94
CA ALA A 5 78.04 -6.47 -31.15
C ALA A 5 78.30 -7.20 -29.83
N SER A 6 77.33 -8.04 -29.50
CA SER A 6 77.35 -9.49 -29.36
C SER A 6 78.02 -9.96 -28.05
N LYS A 7 77.50 -10.91 -27.32
CA LYS A 7 77.23 -12.29 -27.45
C LYS A 7 76.88 -12.95 -26.11
N ILE A 8 75.91 -13.83 -26.10
CA ILE A 8 75.97 -15.27 -25.70
C ILE A 8 76.02 -15.61 -24.20
N LYS A 9 75.04 -16.38 -23.87
CA LYS A 9 74.72 -17.34 -22.78
C LYS A 9 75.94 -18.17 -22.27
N PRO A 10 75.86 -18.88 -21.10
CA PRO A 10 74.86 -19.95 -20.88
C PRO A 10 74.46 -20.21 -19.40
N LEU A 11 73.37 -21.00 -19.28
CA LEU A 11 72.92 -22.02 -18.35
C LEU A 11 73.77 -22.32 -17.09
N SER A 12 73.06 -22.42 -15.96
CA SER A 12 72.96 -23.64 -15.11
C SER A 12 72.18 -23.28 -13.82
N LEU A 13 71.12 -23.98 -13.63
CA LEU A 13 70.89 -25.17 -12.80
C LEU A 13 70.66 -24.87 -11.29
N ILE A 14 69.37 -25.04 -10.91
CA ILE A 14 68.88 -25.68 -9.68
C ILE A 14 69.31 -25.12 -8.33
N TRP A 15 68.30 -24.61 -7.58
CA TRP A 15 67.96 -25.11 -6.23
C TRP A 15 66.50 -24.76 -5.89
N LEU A 16 65.69 -25.78 -5.63
CA LEU A 16 64.38 -25.71 -4.98
C LEU A 16 64.55 -25.19 -3.55
N VAL A 17 63.81 -24.13 -3.20
CA VAL A 17 63.39 -23.89 -1.81
C VAL A 17 61.90 -23.73 -1.81
N VAL A 18 61.22 -24.74 -1.30
CA VAL A 18 59.82 -24.78 -0.95
C VAL A 18 59.67 -23.91 0.31
N LEU A 19 59.09 -22.72 0.16
CA LEU A 19 58.54 -21.98 1.28
C LEU A 19 57.05 -21.89 1.09
N GLY A 20 56.38 -22.75 1.85
CA GLY A 20 54.92 -22.74 1.97
C GLY A 20 54.42 -21.42 2.56
N LEU A 21 53.84 -20.59 1.74
CA LEU A 21 52.94 -19.52 2.17
C LEU A 21 51.53 -20.06 2.08
N SER A 22 51.03 -20.44 3.25
CA SER A 22 49.64 -20.76 3.48
C SER A 22 48.82 -19.49 3.24
N LEU A 23 48.31 -19.31 2.03
CA LEU A 23 47.29 -18.33 1.75
C LEU A 23 45.98 -18.92 2.28
N CYS A 24 45.58 -18.55 3.51
CA CYS A 24 44.23 -18.69 3.99
C CYS A 24 43.31 -17.80 3.11
N CYS A 25 42.89 -18.31 1.99
CA CYS A 25 41.67 -17.82 1.35
C CYS A 25 40.52 -18.19 2.28
N SER A 26 40.10 -17.23 3.10
CA SER A 26 38.75 -17.25 3.70
C SER A 26 37.74 -17.15 2.55
N ILE A 27 37.33 -18.28 2.02
CA ILE A 27 36.13 -18.38 1.22
C ILE A 27 35.01 -18.17 2.24
N SER A 28 34.53 -16.92 2.30
CA SER A 28 33.24 -16.63 2.86
C SER A 28 32.25 -17.36 1.94
N ALA A 29 31.89 -18.57 2.33
CA ALA A 29 30.74 -19.24 1.76
C ALA A 29 29.54 -18.37 2.18
N ALA A 30 29.12 -17.50 1.29
CA ALA A 30 27.74 -17.08 1.28
C ALA A 30 26.93 -18.37 1.14
N VAL A 31 26.34 -18.81 2.22
CA VAL A 31 25.27 -19.78 2.19
C VAL A 31 24.16 -19.06 1.44
N GLU A 32 24.10 -19.24 0.12
CA GLU A 32 22.86 -19.14 -0.61
C GLU A 32 21.94 -20.16 0.06
N GLU A 33 21.07 -19.70 0.95
CA GLU A 33 19.86 -20.44 1.28
C GLU A 33 19.16 -20.67 -0.06
N ARG A 34 19.39 -21.84 -0.64
CA ARG A 34 18.51 -22.35 -1.68
C ARG A 34 17.19 -22.54 -0.99
N ASP A 35 16.26 -21.60 -1.20
CA ASP A 35 14.85 -21.83 -0.98
C ASP A 35 14.51 -23.12 -1.73
N GLU A 36 14.41 -24.24 -1.03
CA GLU A 36 13.75 -25.43 -1.52
C GLU A 36 12.26 -25.04 -1.62
N ASP A 37 11.92 -24.44 -2.75
CA ASP A 37 10.53 -24.28 -3.18
C ASP A 37 9.97 -25.69 -3.38
N ASN A 38 9.33 -26.20 -2.33
CA ASN A 38 8.77 -27.55 -2.27
C ASN A 38 7.54 -27.70 -3.19
N GLY A 39 7.36 -26.82 -4.19
CA GLY A 39 6.26 -26.85 -5.15
C GLY A 39 4.91 -26.54 -4.56
N LYS A 40 4.87 -25.97 -3.35
CA LYS A 40 3.65 -25.54 -2.68
C LYS A 40 3.24 -24.15 -3.18
N ARG A 41 1.94 -23.99 -3.41
CA ARG A 41 1.34 -22.75 -3.92
C ARG A 41 1.37 -21.67 -2.84
N ARG A 42 1.75 -20.45 -3.21
CA ARG A 42 1.66 -19.25 -2.37
C ARG A 42 0.27 -18.63 -2.49
N SER A 43 -0.18 -17.96 -1.44
CA SER A 43 -1.42 -17.19 -1.46
C SER A 43 -1.32 -16.01 -2.42
N THR A 44 -2.41 -15.71 -3.10
CA THR A 44 -2.52 -14.57 -4.01
C THR A 44 -3.65 -13.63 -3.58
N ALA A 45 -3.62 -12.40 -4.07
CA ALA A 45 -4.74 -11.47 -3.92
C ALA A 45 -6.06 -12.07 -4.47
N GLU A 46 -5.98 -12.87 -5.54
CA GLU A 46 -7.15 -13.56 -6.09
C GLU A 46 -7.71 -14.60 -5.11
N ASP A 47 -6.85 -15.36 -4.40
CA ASP A 47 -7.32 -16.30 -3.36
C ASP A 47 -8.08 -15.56 -2.26
N PHE A 48 -7.54 -14.41 -1.80
CA PHE A 48 -8.22 -13.56 -0.84
C PHE A 48 -9.57 -13.07 -1.36
N LEU A 49 -9.62 -12.55 -2.58
CA LEU A 49 -10.84 -12.04 -3.19
C LEU A 49 -11.90 -13.14 -3.42
N GLN A 50 -11.50 -14.40 -3.53
CA GLN A 50 -12.41 -15.54 -3.71
C GLN A 50 -12.84 -16.22 -2.41
N LEU A 51 -12.29 -15.85 -1.25
CA LEU A 51 -12.73 -16.41 0.03
C LEU A 51 -14.23 -16.25 0.20
N LYS A 52 -14.85 -17.27 0.77
CA LYS A 52 -16.30 -17.29 1.07
C LYS A 52 -16.60 -16.90 2.52
N VAL A 53 -15.60 -17.03 3.39
CA VAL A 53 -15.72 -16.66 4.80
C VAL A 53 -15.52 -15.15 4.91
N ARG A 54 -16.48 -14.42 5.45
CA ARG A 54 -16.55 -12.95 5.46
C ARG A 54 -17.14 -12.44 6.78
N PRO A 55 -16.86 -11.20 7.21
CA PRO A 55 -15.78 -10.34 6.71
C PRO A 55 -14.39 -10.77 7.21
N ILE A 56 -13.35 -10.40 6.45
CA ILE A 56 -11.94 -10.61 6.83
C ILE A 56 -11.38 -9.30 7.38
N ALA A 57 -10.53 -9.39 8.42
CA ALA A 57 -9.82 -8.24 8.96
C ALA A 57 -8.65 -7.85 8.06
N ILE A 58 -8.55 -6.56 7.71
CA ILE A 58 -7.40 -5.93 7.08
C ILE A 58 -6.71 -5.07 8.15
N GLY A 59 -5.41 -5.23 8.33
CA GLY A 59 -4.65 -4.38 9.24
C GLY A 59 -4.45 -2.99 8.64
N HIS A 60 -5.18 -2.00 9.11
CA HIS A 60 -5.13 -0.61 8.63
C HIS A 60 -3.82 0.05 9.06
N HIS A 61 -3.03 0.59 8.15
CA HIS A 61 -1.68 1.13 8.39
C HIS A 61 -0.75 0.16 9.17
N GLY A 62 -0.95 -1.14 9.00
CA GLY A 62 -0.31 -2.18 9.82
C GLY A 62 -1.20 -2.68 10.96
N VAL A 63 -0.82 -2.44 12.23
CA VAL A 63 -1.65 -2.86 13.39
C VAL A 63 -2.82 -1.93 13.68
N GLY A 64 -2.87 -0.76 13.06
CA GLY A 64 -3.88 0.28 13.24
C GLY A 64 -3.25 1.67 13.31
N PRO A 65 -4.06 2.73 13.15
CA PRO A 65 -3.60 4.11 13.22
C PRO A 65 -2.92 4.42 14.56
N ASN A 66 -1.67 4.89 14.49
CA ASN A 66 -0.89 5.36 15.64
C ASN A 66 0.25 6.26 15.17
N THR A 67 0.11 7.57 15.28
CA THR A 67 1.18 8.53 14.93
C THR A 67 2.20 8.75 16.06
N GLY A 68 2.09 7.95 17.16
CA GLY A 68 3.01 7.96 18.30
C GLY A 68 2.34 8.29 19.64
N GLU A 69 1.03 8.46 19.67
CA GLU A 69 0.27 8.75 20.88
C GLU A 69 0.18 7.54 21.82
N ASN A 70 0.15 6.35 21.25
CA ASN A 70 0.11 5.10 22.01
C ASN A 70 1.47 4.38 21.98
N PRO A 71 2.30 4.49 23.02
CA PRO A 71 3.61 3.84 23.05
C PRO A 71 3.56 2.32 23.15
N ALA A 72 2.38 1.73 23.36
CA ALA A 72 2.21 0.27 23.38
C ALA A 72 2.05 -0.34 21.98
N LEU A 73 1.84 0.49 20.96
CA LEU A 73 1.72 0.08 19.56
C LEU A 73 2.87 0.66 18.73
N PRO A 74 3.33 -0.01 17.68
CA PRO A 74 4.20 0.58 16.69
C PRO A 74 3.57 1.82 16.05
N ILE A 75 4.41 2.73 15.59
CA ILE A 75 3.95 3.82 14.71
C ILE A 75 3.37 3.19 13.46
N GLU A 76 2.25 3.73 13.00
CA GLU A 76 1.58 3.32 11.75
C GLU A 76 2.51 3.40 10.53
N ASN A 77 2.18 2.68 9.47
CA ASN A 77 2.95 2.75 8.22
C ASN A 77 4.45 2.44 8.38
N THR A 78 4.82 1.62 9.38
CA THR A 78 6.20 1.19 9.59
C THR A 78 6.40 -0.31 9.35
N VAL A 79 7.62 -0.71 9.06
CA VAL A 79 8.02 -2.13 8.95
C VAL A 79 7.60 -2.92 10.19
N GLU A 80 7.72 -2.31 11.37
CA GLU A 80 7.36 -2.98 12.64
C GLU A 80 5.84 -3.13 12.78
N SER A 81 5.05 -2.10 12.42
CA SER A 81 3.59 -2.17 12.43
C SER A 81 3.08 -3.29 11.54
N VAL A 82 3.57 -3.37 10.30
CA VAL A 82 3.20 -4.42 9.33
C VAL A 82 3.62 -5.80 9.83
N ARG A 83 4.86 -5.96 10.34
CA ARG A 83 5.33 -7.23 10.89
C ARG A 83 4.48 -7.68 12.07
N GLN A 84 4.15 -6.77 12.97
CA GLN A 84 3.33 -7.08 14.14
C GLN A 84 1.90 -7.46 13.73
N ALA A 85 1.30 -6.78 12.76
CA ALA A 85 -0.03 -7.12 12.25
C ALA A 85 -0.10 -8.57 11.76
N TYR A 86 0.81 -8.99 10.89
CA TYR A 86 0.88 -10.39 10.44
C TYR A 86 1.17 -11.35 11.59
N SER A 87 2.07 -10.99 12.52
CA SER A 87 2.38 -11.84 13.68
C SER A 87 1.21 -12.05 14.63
N LEU A 88 0.27 -11.10 14.68
CA LEU A 88 -0.97 -11.17 15.44
C LEU A 88 -2.11 -11.89 14.69
N GLY A 89 -1.87 -12.34 13.46
CA GLY A 89 -2.81 -13.14 12.68
C GLY A 89 -3.60 -12.38 11.62
N ALA A 90 -3.26 -11.11 11.33
CA ALA A 90 -3.76 -10.45 10.14
C ALA A 90 -3.28 -11.21 8.89
N ARG A 91 -4.17 -11.47 7.94
CA ARG A 91 -3.85 -12.14 6.67
C ARG A 91 -3.55 -11.13 5.58
N VAL A 92 -4.14 -9.96 5.72
CA VAL A 92 -4.06 -8.82 4.81
C VAL A 92 -3.71 -7.59 5.62
N VAL A 93 -2.77 -6.81 5.13
CA VAL A 93 -2.35 -5.55 5.75
C VAL A 93 -2.34 -4.46 4.70
N GLU A 94 -2.69 -3.28 5.09
CA GLU A 94 -2.68 -2.10 4.22
C GLU A 94 -1.62 -1.10 4.68
N VAL A 95 -1.04 -0.37 3.72
CA VAL A 95 -0.12 0.75 3.93
C VAL A 95 -0.28 1.80 2.84
N ASP A 96 0.00 3.06 3.20
CA ASP A 96 -0.01 4.21 2.30
C ASP A 96 1.35 4.48 1.67
N VAL A 97 1.38 5.00 0.44
CA VAL A 97 2.65 5.39 -0.18
C VAL A 97 2.61 6.80 -0.76
N GLN A 98 3.74 7.50 -0.60
CA GLN A 98 4.02 8.81 -1.14
C GLN A 98 5.29 8.80 -1.99
N LEU A 99 5.28 9.51 -3.12
CA LEU A 99 6.45 9.63 -3.97
C LEU A 99 7.41 10.69 -3.43
N THR A 100 8.70 10.35 -3.33
CA THR A 100 9.76 11.29 -2.97
C THR A 100 10.41 11.92 -4.22
N GLN A 101 11.19 12.99 -4.03
CA GLN A 101 11.87 13.72 -5.10
C GLN A 101 12.80 12.83 -5.95
N ASP A 102 13.44 11.85 -5.33
CA ASP A 102 14.34 10.89 -5.98
C ASP A 102 13.61 9.66 -6.55
N GLY A 103 12.27 9.70 -6.62
CA GLY A 103 11.44 8.68 -7.26
C GLY A 103 11.33 7.37 -6.48
N ARG A 104 11.58 7.42 -5.17
CA ARG A 104 11.36 6.32 -4.22
C ARG A 104 9.98 6.46 -3.58
N LEU A 105 9.44 5.38 -3.04
CA LEU A 105 8.15 5.38 -2.36
C LEU A 105 8.35 5.30 -0.85
N ALA A 106 8.08 6.39 -0.17
CA ALA A 106 7.98 6.44 1.28
C ALA A 106 6.65 5.85 1.73
N VAL A 107 6.67 4.98 2.73
CA VAL A 107 5.43 4.46 3.34
C VAL A 107 4.98 5.45 4.40
N PHE A 108 4.02 6.31 4.04
CA PHE A 108 3.57 7.43 4.84
C PHE A 108 2.21 7.94 4.34
N HIS A 109 1.32 8.30 5.27
CA HIS A 109 -0.06 8.67 4.94
C HIS A 109 -0.17 10.03 4.24
N ASP A 110 0.36 11.09 4.86
CA ASP A 110 0.18 12.46 4.37
C ASP A 110 1.14 12.79 3.21
N ASP A 111 0.72 13.62 2.28
CA ASP A 111 1.55 14.09 1.17
C ASP A 111 2.43 15.29 1.54
N TYR A 112 2.33 15.78 2.79
CA TYR A 112 3.20 16.82 3.35
C TYR A 112 3.38 16.66 4.86
N LEU A 113 4.43 17.28 5.37
CA LEU A 113 4.78 17.31 6.79
C LEU A 113 4.00 18.40 7.54
N SER A 114 4.04 18.38 8.86
CA SER A 114 3.37 19.36 9.73
C SER A 114 3.76 20.82 9.48
N ASP A 115 4.89 21.06 8.83
CA ASP A 115 5.34 22.39 8.37
C ASP A 115 4.94 22.70 6.91
N PHE A 116 4.03 21.90 6.33
CA PHE A 116 3.56 21.97 4.94
C PHE A 116 4.60 21.71 3.87
N THR A 117 5.75 21.13 4.25
CA THR A 117 6.73 20.65 3.24
C THR A 117 6.20 19.42 2.54
N CYS A 118 5.98 19.50 1.23
CA CYS A 118 5.49 18.36 0.44
C CYS A 118 6.52 17.23 0.34
N ILE A 119 6.09 15.99 0.53
CA ILE A 119 6.97 14.80 0.52
C ILE A 119 7.73 14.68 -0.81
N HIS A 120 7.07 14.92 -1.94
CA HIS A 120 7.69 14.83 -3.27
C HIS A 120 8.81 15.86 -3.50
N THR A 121 8.97 16.87 -2.64
CA THR A 121 10.08 17.84 -2.71
C THR A 121 11.30 17.41 -1.91
N LEU A 122 11.19 16.32 -1.14
CA LEU A 122 12.26 15.74 -0.33
C LEU A 122 12.75 14.43 -0.97
N THR A 123 14.06 14.20 -0.96
CA THR A 123 14.56 12.85 -1.17
C THR A 123 14.18 11.96 0.00
N LEU A 124 14.15 10.64 -0.17
CA LEU A 124 13.83 9.73 0.93
C LEU A 124 14.80 9.92 2.11
N ASP A 125 16.08 10.12 1.84
CA ASP A 125 17.09 10.36 2.89
C ASP A 125 16.80 11.66 3.67
N GLN A 126 16.35 12.73 3.00
CA GLN A 126 15.94 13.98 3.66
C GLN A 126 14.65 13.80 4.48
N LEU A 127 13.71 13.03 3.98
CA LEU A 127 12.49 12.68 4.73
C LEU A 127 12.84 11.88 5.98
N GLN A 128 13.70 10.86 5.88
CA GLN A 128 14.13 10.03 7.00
C GLN A 128 15.00 10.77 8.02
N GLN A 129 15.68 11.86 7.64
CA GLN A 129 16.33 12.75 8.61
C GLN A 129 15.32 13.49 9.49
N ARG A 130 14.11 13.77 8.99
CA ARG A 130 13.01 14.41 9.75
C ARG A 130 12.16 13.38 10.49
N LEU A 131 11.85 12.25 9.82
CA LEU A 131 11.01 11.17 10.30
C LEU A 131 11.75 9.83 10.15
N PRO A 132 12.64 9.48 11.10
CA PRO A 132 13.51 8.29 10.97
C PRO A 132 12.78 6.95 10.91
N PHE A 133 11.50 6.91 11.27
CA PHE A 133 10.67 5.71 11.27
C PHE A 133 10.03 5.41 9.91
N VAL A 134 10.04 6.35 8.96
CA VAL A 134 9.43 6.18 7.63
C VAL A 134 10.24 5.20 6.79
N PRO A 135 9.68 4.03 6.41
CA PRO A 135 10.37 3.08 5.56
C PRO A 135 10.16 3.39 4.08
N GLU A 136 10.92 2.72 3.23
CA GLU A 136 10.64 2.61 1.81
C GLU A 136 9.75 1.38 1.54
N LEU A 137 8.89 1.45 0.52
CA LEU A 137 7.91 0.40 0.20
C LEU A 137 8.54 -0.99 0.06
N HIS A 138 9.72 -1.12 -0.56
CA HIS A 138 10.38 -2.42 -0.71
C HIS A 138 10.64 -3.13 0.63
N GLN A 139 10.86 -2.37 1.73
CA GLN A 139 11.08 -2.94 3.06
C GLN A 139 9.80 -3.57 3.62
N VAL A 140 8.66 -2.95 3.36
CA VAL A 140 7.33 -3.48 3.74
C VAL A 140 6.96 -4.68 2.87
N LEU A 141 7.19 -4.59 1.55
CA LEU A 141 7.01 -5.72 0.62
C LEU A 141 7.83 -6.95 1.04
N ALA A 142 9.06 -6.74 1.53
CA ALA A 142 9.89 -7.83 2.04
C ALA A 142 9.28 -8.52 3.27
N VAL A 143 8.63 -7.77 4.16
CA VAL A 143 7.89 -8.34 5.31
C VAL A 143 6.71 -9.17 4.83
N ALA A 144 5.85 -8.61 3.99
CA ALA A 144 4.69 -9.32 3.45
C ALA A 144 5.10 -10.61 2.73
N ARG A 145 6.12 -10.55 1.87
CA ARG A 145 6.69 -11.71 1.18
C ARG A 145 7.20 -12.79 2.14
N HIS A 146 7.81 -12.39 3.28
CA HIS A 146 8.29 -13.34 4.29
C HIS A 146 7.13 -14.13 4.90
N PHE A 147 6.03 -13.48 5.25
CA PHE A 147 4.85 -14.15 5.79
C PHE A 147 4.18 -15.03 4.72
N ASN A 148 4.02 -14.53 3.50
CA ASN A 148 3.45 -15.29 2.40
C ASN A 148 4.25 -16.59 2.09
N ARG A 149 5.58 -16.56 2.20
CA ARG A 149 6.42 -17.75 2.03
C ARG A 149 6.33 -18.75 3.18
N LYS A 150 6.02 -18.28 4.40
CA LYS A 150 5.86 -19.15 5.57
C LYS A 150 4.51 -19.85 5.61
N ALA A 151 3.49 -19.17 5.15
CA ALA A 151 2.10 -19.61 5.22
C ALA A 151 1.71 -20.48 4.01
N ILE A 152 2.51 -21.50 3.74
CA ILE A 152 2.25 -22.41 2.64
C ILE A 152 0.91 -23.12 2.87
N ASP A 153 -0.01 -22.99 1.90
CA ASP A 153 -1.40 -23.46 1.94
C ASP A 153 -2.33 -22.68 2.89
N GLU A 154 -1.88 -21.57 3.48
CA GLU A 154 -2.71 -20.63 4.26
C GLU A 154 -2.79 -19.28 3.54
N LEU A 155 -3.89 -18.54 3.73
CA LEU A 155 -3.97 -17.15 3.26
C LEU A 155 -3.13 -16.29 4.20
N ASP A 156 -2.02 -15.71 3.71
CA ASP A 156 -1.19 -14.80 4.50
C ASP A 156 -0.31 -13.95 3.59
N GLY A 157 0.21 -12.83 4.12
CA GLY A 157 1.16 -11.98 3.43
C GLY A 157 0.59 -11.23 2.22
N ILE A 158 -0.73 -10.99 2.18
CA ILE A 158 -1.35 -10.12 1.18
C ILE A 158 -1.17 -8.66 1.64
N LEU A 159 -0.76 -7.80 0.73
CA LEU A 159 -0.55 -6.38 1.02
C LEU A 159 -1.43 -5.51 0.13
N ILE A 160 -2.18 -4.60 0.75
CA ILE A 160 -2.85 -3.51 0.07
C ILE A 160 -1.92 -2.30 0.13
N VAL A 161 -1.74 -1.62 -1.00
CA VAL A 161 -0.89 -0.44 -1.12
C VAL A 161 -1.75 0.69 -1.64
N GLU A 162 -2.09 1.65 -0.77
CA GLU A 162 -2.83 2.83 -1.17
C GLU A 162 -1.92 3.81 -1.91
N LEU A 163 -2.26 4.05 -3.17
CA LEU A 163 -1.64 5.06 -4.01
C LEU A 163 -2.31 6.40 -3.71
N LYS A 164 -1.69 7.22 -2.88
CA LYS A 164 -2.25 8.52 -2.51
C LYS A 164 -2.21 9.50 -3.66
N ALA A 165 -3.36 10.08 -4.01
CA ALA A 165 -3.40 11.26 -4.85
C ALA A 165 -2.91 12.47 -4.04
N SER A 166 -1.88 13.15 -4.54
CA SER A 166 -1.37 14.34 -3.86
C SER A 166 -2.42 15.44 -3.76
N SER A 167 -2.40 16.18 -2.66
CA SER A 167 -3.26 17.34 -2.46
C SER A 167 -2.99 18.43 -3.50
N PRO A 168 -3.94 19.35 -3.76
CA PRO A 168 -3.70 20.49 -4.65
C PRO A 168 -2.58 21.42 -4.18
N HIS A 169 -2.18 21.32 -2.91
CA HIS A 169 -1.01 22.02 -2.37
C HIS A 169 0.28 21.48 -2.96
N CYS A 170 0.42 20.17 -2.97
CA CYS A 170 1.65 19.52 -3.40
C CYS A 170 1.68 19.24 -4.91
N ASP A 171 0.54 18.95 -5.53
CA ASP A 171 0.44 18.68 -6.96
C ASP A 171 -0.78 19.38 -7.58
N PRO A 172 -0.70 20.67 -7.90
CA PRO A 172 -1.83 21.41 -8.43
C PRO A 172 -2.26 20.94 -9.85
N THR A 173 -1.43 20.21 -10.55
CA THR A 173 -1.63 19.84 -11.98
C THR A 173 -1.74 18.34 -12.23
N ASP A 174 -1.71 17.50 -11.20
CA ASP A 174 -1.74 16.03 -11.26
C ASP A 174 -0.52 15.43 -12.01
N GLU A 175 0.64 16.10 -11.94
CA GLU A 175 1.86 15.62 -12.61
C GLU A 175 2.51 14.44 -11.91
N LEU A 176 2.18 14.17 -10.63
CA LEU A 176 2.73 13.08 -9.84
C LEU A 176 2.00 11.74 -10.05
N GLU A 177 0.80 11.71 -10.64
CA GLU A 177 0.00 10.49 -10.79
C GLU A 177 0.75 9.39 -11.56
N GLN A 178 1.29 9.71 -12.75
CA GLN A 178 2.04 8.72 -13.54
C GLN A 178 3.36 8.29 -12.88
N PRO A 179 4.19 9.19 -12.30
CA PRO A 179 5.37 8.82 -11.53
C PRO A 179 5.08 7.90 -10.34
N VAL A 180 4.04 8.16 -9.53
CA VAL A 180 3.64 7.32 -8.38
C VAL A 180 3.33 5.90 -8.85
N VAL A 181 2.42 5.77 -9.84
CA VAL A 181 2.04 4.45 -10.36
C VAL A 181 3.24 3.71 -10.94
N SER A 182 4.10 4.40 -11.70
CA SER A 182 5.30 3.79 -12.29
C SER A 182 6.27 3.29 -11.23
N ALA A 183 6.45 4.04 -10.14
CA ALA A 183 7.30 3.64 -9.03
C ALA A 183 6.72 2.44 -8.28
N ALA A 184 5.41 2.46 -7.98
CA ALA A 184 4.73 1.37 -7.27
C ALA A 184 4.79 0.05 -8.07
N VAL A 185 4.44 0.09 -9.34
CA VAL A 185 4.51 -1.09 -10.23
C VAL A 185 5.94 -1.64 -10.30
N ARG A 186 6.93 -0.76 -10.43
CA ARG A 186 8.34 -1.19 -10.45
C ARG A 186 8.75 -1.92 -9.17
N GLU A 187 8.44 -1.34 -8.00
CA GLU A 187 8.83 -1.94 -6.71
C GLU A 187 8.10 -3.25 -6.44
N VAL A 188 6.81 -3.32 -6.72
CA VAL A 188 6.02 -4.55 -6.56
C VAL A 188 6.54 -5.67 -7.48
N ARG A 189 6.85 -5.37 -8.75
CA ARG A 189 7.43 -6.36 -9.67
C ARG A 189 8.84 -6.79 -9.26
N GLN A 190 9.69 -5.86 -8.83
CA GLN A 190 11.04 -6.18 -8.35
C GLN A 190 11.02 -7.03 -7.07
N SER A 191 10.00 -6.88 -6.25
CA SER A 191 9.78 -7.68 -5.05
C SER A 191 9.10 -9.02 -5.33
N GLU A 192 8.74 -9.33 -6.60
CA GLU A 192 8.00 -10.54 -7.01
C GLU A 192 6.68 -10.71 -6.22
N MET A 193 5.97 -9.60 -5.99
CA MET A 193 4.74 -9.56 -5.20
C MET A 193 3.50 -9.15 -6.03
N ALA A 194 3.58 -9.16 -7.36
CA ALA A 194 2.52 -8.66 -8.23
C ALA A 194 1.18 -9.40 -8.07
N ASP A 195 1.21 -10.66 -7.70
CA ASP A 195 0.03 -11.49 -7.46
C ASP A 195 -0.43 -11.50 -5.98
N GLN A 196 0.32 -10.86 -5.07
CA GLN A 196 -0.02 -10.71 -3.65
C GLN A 196 -0.38 -9.28 -3.25
N VAL A 197 -0.28 -8.32 -4.17
CA VAL A 197 -0.58 -6.91 -3.90
C VAL A 197 -1.93 -6.52 -4.50
N ILE A 198 -2.66 -5.67 -3.78
CA ILE A 198 -3.82 -4.93 -4.29
C ILE A 198 -3.42 -3.46 -4.25
N PHE A 199 -3.53 -2.75 -5.37
CA PHE A 199 -3.43 -1.29 -5.36
C PHE A 199 -4.77 -0.71 -5.01
N ASP A 200 -4.76 0.20 -4.05
CA ASP A 200 -5.91 0.94 -3.59
C ASP A 200 -5.77 2.43 -3.88
N SER A 201 -6.86 3.14 -4.09
CA SER A 201 -6.88 4.60 -4.18
C SER A 201 -8.29 5.18 -4.20
N PHE A 202 -8.44 6.38 -3.66
CA PHE A 202 -9.59 7.26 -3.91
C PHE A 202 -9.56 7.90 -5.32
N SER A 203 -8.44 7.81 -6.05
CA SER A 203 -8.29 8.41 -7.37
C SER A 203 -8.50 7.36 -8.49
N PRO A 204 -9.61 7.44 -9.23
CA PRO A 204 -9.81 6.57 -10.39
C PRO A 204 -8.75 6.81 -11.49
N ALA A 205 -8.10 7.98 -11.51
CA ALA A 205 -7.04 8.26 -12.47
C ALA A 205 -5.78 7.43 -12.19
N LEU A 206 -5.35 7.33 -10.91
CA LEU A 206 -4.24 6.46 -10.50
C LEU A 206 -4.54 4.99 -10.83
N LEU A 207 -5.76 4.52 -10.53
CA LEU A 207 -6.16 3.14 -10.79
C LEU A 207 -6.27 2.84 -12.30
N PHE A 208 -6.71 3.80 -13.11
CA PHE A 208 -6.71 3.68 -14.55
C PHE A 208 -5.28 3.54 -15.12
N LEU A 209 -4.35 4.36 -14.65
CA LEU A 209 -2.93 4.25 -15.00
C LEU A 209 -2.34 2.91 -14.55
N ALA A 210 -2.68 2.46 -13.34
CA ALA A 210 -2.27 1.15 -12.84
C ALA A 210 -2.83 0.02 -13.70
N ALA A 211 -4.09 0.08 -14.11
CA ALA A 211 -4.71 -0.91 -14.99
C ALA A 211 -4.02 -1.00 -16.37
N GLN A 212 -3.54 0.13 -16.90
CA GLN A 212 -2.80 0.15 -18.17
C GLN A 212 -1.36 -0.37 -18.02
N THR A 213 -0.72 -0.09 -16.86
CA THR A 213 0.70 -0.37 -16.66
C THR A 213 0.94 -1.78 -16.12
N ALA A 214 0.05 -2.25 -15.25
CA ALA A 214 0.13 -3.53 -14.54
C ALA A 214 -1.26 -4.15 -14.37
N PRO A 215 -1.89 -4.62 -15.45
CA PRO A 215 -3.23 -5.21 -15.41
C PRO A 215 -3.33 -6.45 -14.51
N GLU A 216 -2.21 -7.11 -14.25
CA GLU A 216 -2.10 -8.29 -13.38
C GLU A 216 -2.27 -7.97 -11.89
N ILE A 217 -2.01 -6.74 -11.46
CA ILE A 217 -2.16 -6.33 -10.06
C ILE A 217 -3.64 -5.99 -9.81
N ALA A 218 -4.24 -6.59 -8.80
CA ALA A 218 -5.61 -6.29 -8.38
C ALA A 218 -5.75 -4.84 -7.92
N ARG A 219 -6.94 -4.27 -7.99
CA ARG A 219 -7.21 -2.86 -7.68
C ARG A 219 -8.49 -2.70 -6.89
N GLU A 220 -8.50 -1.71 -6.00
CA GLU A 220 -9.60 -1.23 -5.19
C GLU A 220 -9.84 0.25 -5.47
N LEU A 221 -11.09 0.68 -5.49
CA LEU A 221 -11.48 2.10 -5.60
C LEU A 221 -12.31 2.48 -4.39
N ASP A 222 -11.83 3.42 -3.61
CA ASP A 222 -12.48 3.88 -2.39
C ASP A 222 -13.43 5.04 -2.60
N ILE A 223 -14.41 5.14 -1.71
CA ILE A 223 -15.33 6.27 -1.64
C ILE A 223 -15.49 6.76 -0.20
N SER A 224 -15.28 8.06 -0.02
CA SER A 224 -15.69 8.82 1.17
C SER A 224 -17.06 9.47 0.94
N GLY A 225 -17.80 9.69 2.01
CA GLY A 225 -19.09 10.38 1.98
C GLY A 225 -19.02 11.78 1.35
N LEU A 226 -17.88 12.46 1.48
CA LEU A 226 -17.67 13.78 0.87
C LEU A 226 -17.72 13.76 -0.65
N GLN A 227 -17.37 12.64 -1.30
CA GLN A 227 -17.34 12.52 -2.75
C GLN A 227 -18.74 12.44 -3.38
N LEU A 228 -19.77 12.16 -2.59
CA LEU A 228 -21.17 12.16 -3.01
C LEU A 228 -21.90 13.47 -2.75
N LEU A 229 -21.26 14.39 -2.02
CA LEU A 229 -21.83 15.69 -1.72
C LEU A 229 -21.55 16.70 -2.84
N THR A 230 -22.51 17.61 -3.06
CA THR A 230 -22.23 18.79 -3.89
C THR A 230 -21.28 19.74 -3.13
N PRO A 231 -20.56 20.64 -3.83
CA PRO A 231 -19.73 21.66 -3.18
C PRO A 231 -20.48 22.46 -2.11
N GLU A 232 -21.74 22.79 -2.36
CA GLU A 232 -22.59 23.52 -1.41
C GLU A 232 -22.92 22.69 -0.17
N GLN A 233 -23.13 21.39 -0.32
CA GLN A 233 -23.35 20.47 0.79
C GLN A 233 -22.08 20.26 1.61
N VAL A 234 -20.91 20.10 0.96
CA VAL A 234 -19.61 20.04 1.66
C VAL A 234 -19.41 21.33 2.48
N HIS A 235 -19.66 22.51 1.89
CA HIS A 235 -19.59 23.77 2.61
C HIS A 235 -20.58 23.81 3.80
N ALA A 236 -21.81 23.35 3.60
CA ALA A 236 -22.83 23.35 4.67
C ALA A 236 -22.45 22.44 5.85
N VAL A 237 -21.79 21.31 5.59
CA VAL A 237 -21.39 20.34 6.62
C VAL A 237 -20.09 20.78 7.33
N THR A 238 -19.12 21.28 6.57
CA THR A 238 -17.79 21.58 7.10
C THR A 238 -17.58 23.04 7.46
N GLY A 239 -18.42 23.95 6.94
CA GLY A 239 -18.23 25.40 7.06
C GLY A 239 -17.11 25.96 6.17
N LEU A 240 -16.44 25.12 5.39
CA LEU A 240 -15.26 25.47 4.60
C LEU A 240 -15.66 25.84 3.17
N PRO A 241 -15.04 26.88 2.57
CA PRO A 241 -15.25 27.18 1.15
C PRO A 241 -14.74 26.04 0.29
N VAL A 242 -15.53 25.62 -0.71
CA VAL A 242 -15.22 24.49 -1.58
C VAL A 242 -14.97 25.00 -2.99
N ILE A 243 -13.88 24.56 -3.58
CA ILE A 243 -13.53 24.81 -5.00
C ILE A 243 -13.62 23.49 -5.74
N VAL A 244 -14.37 23.48 -6.83
CA VAL A 244 -14.36 22.36 -7.78
C VAL A 244 -13.32 22.67 -8.86
N ILE A 245 -12.26 21.87 -8.90
CA ILE A 245 -11.18 21.98 -9.90
C ILE A 245 -11.21 20.71 -10.74
N ASN A 246 -11.44 20.84 -12.05
CA ASN A 246 -11.44 19.71 -12.98
C ASN A 246 -12.32 18.52 -12.55
N LYS A 247 -13.52 18.78 -12.02
CA LYS A 247 -14.45 17.82 -11.43
C LYS A 247 -13.98 17.19 -10.11
N LYS A 248 -12.91 17.66 -9.52
CA LYS A 248 -12.44 17.27 -8.19
C LYS A 248 -12.85 18.33 -7.17
N ILE A 249 -13.22 17.90 -5.99
CA ILE A 249 -13.56 18.80 -4.88
C ILE A 249 -12.27 19.18 -4.18
N SER A 250 -12.03 20.47 -4.01
CA SER A 250 -10.89 21.00 -3.25
C SER A 250 -11.39 22.03 -2.26
N LEU A 251 -10.93 21.98 -1.03
CA LEU A 251 -11.23 23.00 -0.03
C LEU A 251 -10.39 24.23 -0.30
N GLY A 252 -11.04 25.38 -0.54
CA GLY A 252 -10.41 26.61 -1.07
C GLY A 252 -9.79 27.52 -0.01
N LEU A 253 -9.28 26.96 1.12
CA LEU A 253 -8.58 27.72 2.15
C LEU A 253 -7.06 27.68 1.91
N THR A 254 -6.35 28.60 2.56
CA THR A 254 -4.89 28.51 2.62
C THR A 254 -4.46 27.33 3.48
N TRP A 255 -3.33 26.73 3.17
CA TRP A 255 -2.82 25.55 3.87
C TRP A 255 -2.58 25.79 5.35
N ALA A 256 -2.26 27.05 5.75
CA ALA A 256 -2.15 27.46 7.13
C ALA A 256 -3.49 27.39 7.91
N GLU A 257 -4.62 27.38 7.19
CA GLU A 257 -5.98 27.46 7.78
C GLU A 257 -6.65 26.09 7.90
N ILE A 258 -6.30 25.11 7.08
CA ILE A 258 -7.11 23.89 6.96
C ILE A 258 -6.37 22.56 7.11
N GLY A 259 -5.05 22.55 7.21
CA GLY A 259 -4.35 21.26 7.19
C GLY A 259 -4.58 20.48 5.88
N PRO A 260 -4.45 19.16 5.87
CA PRO A 260 -4.52 18.34 4.67
C PRO A 260 -5.87 18.48 3.96
N VAL A 261 -5.80 18.82 2.66
CA VAL A 261 -6.96 18.88 1.77
C VAL A 261 -6.79 17.82 0.72
N PHE A 262 -7.71 16.87 0.74
CA PHE A 262 -7.71 15.80 -0.26
C PHE A 262 -8.33 16.30 -1.55
N ARG A 263 -7.76 15.88 -2.67
CA ARG A 263 -8.35 16.05 -3.98
C ARG A 263 -9.23 14.84 -4.26
N LEU A 264 -10.51 14.93 -3.92
CA LEU A 264 -11.47 13.86 -4.11
C LEU A 264 -12.25 14.07 -5.42
N PRO A 265 -12.37 13.05 -6.29
CA PRO A 265 -13.29 13.11 -7.42
C PRO A 265 -14.72 13.08 -6.88
N GLY A 266 -15.55 14.02 -7.35
CA GLY A 266 -16.98 14.02 -7.00
C GLY A 266 -17.77 13.04 -7.86
N TYR A 267 -18.72 12.33 -7.25
CA TYR A 267 -19.67 11.45 -7.92
C TYR A 267 -21.11 12.00 -7.77
N ALA A 268 -21.87 11.98 -8.85
CA ALA A 268 -23.26 12.40 -8.79
C ALA A 268 -24.19 11.35 -8.13
N SER A 269 -23.73 10.11 -8.02
CA SER A 269 -24.48 9.00 -7.41
C SER A 269 -23.56 7.80 -7.15
N VAL A 270 -24.02 6.91 -6.28
CA VAL A 270 -23.43 5.57 -6.06
C VAL A 270 -23.28 4.79 -7.36
N GLN A 271 -24.28 4.86 -8.26
CA GLN A 271 -24.22 4.18 -9.55
C GLN A 271 -23.08 4.70 -10.43
N GLN A 272 -22.84 6.03 -10.42
CA GLN A 272 -21.69 6.59 -11.14
C GLN A 272 -20.37 6.12 -10.53
N PHE A 273 -20.26 6.06 -9.22
CA PHE A 273 -19.08 5.52 -8.54
C PHE A 273 -18.82 4.06 -8.96
N LEU A 274 -19.81 3.19 -8.85
CA LEU A 274 -19.68 1.78 -9.25
C LEU A 274 -19.33 1.63 -10.74
N ALA A 275 -19.93 2.45 -11.61
CA ALA A 275 -19.59 2.48 -13.04
C ALA A 275 -18.14 2.93 -13.28
N THR A 276 -17.62 3.87 -12.48
CA THR A 276 -16.22 4.29 -12.54
C THR A 276 -15.30 3.15 -12.12
N GLY A 277 -15.62 2.43 -11.06
CA GLY A 277 -14.90 1.22 -10.64
C GLY A 277 -14.81 0.19 -11.77
N MET A 278 -15.93 -0.10 -12.41
CA MET A 278 -15.96 -1.02 -13.57
C MET A 278 -15.11 -0.51 -14.73
N ALA A 279 -15.15 0.79 -15.05
CA ALA A 279 -14.37 1.40 -16.13
C ALA A 279 -12.86 1.38 -15.84
N THR A 280 -12.45 1.42 -14.58
CA THR A 280 -11.05 1.29 -14.15
C THR A 280 -10.63 -0.16 -13.90
N SER A 281 -11.53 -1.11 -14.14
CA SER A 281 -11.28 -2.56 -14.00
C SER A 281 -10.84 -2.94 -12.59
N VAL A 282 -11.42 -2.32 -11.56
CA VAL A 282 -11.18 -2.72 -10.17
C VAL A 282 -11.89 -4.03 -9.84
N ARG A 283 -11.40 -4.72 -8.84
CA ARG A 283 -12.00 -5.93 -8.28
C ARG A 283 -12.74 -5.66 -6.97
N VAL A 284 -12.43 -4.53 -6.35
CA VAL A 284 -12.92 -4.11 -5.05
C VAL A 284 -13.38 -2.66 -5.12
N VAL A 285 -14.41 -2.35 -4.37
CA VAL A 285 -14.79 -0.97 -4.03
C VAL A 285 -14.79 -0.83 -2.51
N GLY A 286 -14.09 0.18 -2.02
CA GLY A 286 -14.09 0.53 -0.60
C GLY A 286 -15.25 1.44 -0.24
N GLY A 287 -15.63 1.46 1.03
CA GLY A 287 -16.67 2.35 1.55
C GLY A 287 -16.34 2.79 2.96
N GLU A 288 -15.97 4.05 3.11
CA GLU A 288 -15.65 4.61 4.42
C GLU A 288 -16.88 4.73 5.34
N MET A 289 -16.61 4.76 6.65
CA MET A 289 -17.63 4.95 7.69
C MET A 289 -18.41 6.26 7.49
N ASP A 290 -17.79 7.32 6.99
CA ASP A 290 -18.44 8.60 6.71
C ASP A 290 -19.41 8.54 5.54
N PHE A 291 -19.28 7.54 4.67
CA PHE A 291 -20.24 7.22 3.61
C PHE A 291 -21.33 6.24 4.09
N LEU A 292 -20.93 5.06 4.58
CA LEU A 292 -21.86 3.98 4.90
C LEU A 292 -22.70 4.29 6.15
N GLY A 293 -22.11 4.93 7.18
CA GLY A 293 -22.81 5.25 8.42
C GLY A 293 -23.94 6.25 8.25
N PRO A 294 -23.71 7.47 7.69
CA PRO A 294 -24.79 8.43 7.44
C PRO A 294 -25.83 7.93 6.43
N ALA A 295 -25.42 7.19 5.40
CA ALA A 295 -26.35 6.62 4.43
C ALA A 295 -27.33 5.68 5.11
N GLU A 296 -26.86 4.75 5.94
CA GLU A 296 -27.68 3.78 6.67
C GLU A 296 -28.58 4.46 7.73
N GLN A 297 -28.08 5.52 8.41
CA GLN A 297 -28.87 6.28 9.38
C GLN A 297 -30.02 7.08 8.73
N GLN A 298 -29.79 7.66 7.55
CA GLN A 298 -30.80 8.44 6.83
C GLN A 298 -31.83 7.54 6.15
N GLN A 299 -31.40 6.43 5.59
CA GLN A 299 -32.23 5.45 4.90
C GLN A 299 -31.78 4.05 5.27
N PRO A 300 -32.38 3.42 6.29
CA PRO A 300 -32.07 2.05 6.67
C PRO A 300 -32.12 1.08 5.50
N GLY A 301 -31.10 0.24 5.36
CA GLY A 301 -30.91 -0.68 4.25
C GLY A 301 -30.12 -0.12 3.06
N SER A 302 -29.73 1.15 3.06
CA SER A 302 -28.95 1.74 1.96
C SER A 302 -27.52 1.21 1.89
N GLY A 303 -26.87 0.95 3.03
CA GLY A 303 -25.55 0.34 3.10
C GLY A 303 -25.59 -1.10 2.55
N THR A 304 -26.55 -1.91 2.96
CA THR A 304 -26.77 -3.26 2.41
C THR A 304 -27.06 -3.19 0.91
N ALA A 305 -27.90 -2.25 0.45
CA ALA A 305 -28.18 -2.07 -0.97
C ALA A 305 -26.94 -1.69 -1.79
N PHE A 306 -26.02 -0.91 -1.22
CA PHE A 306 -24.72 -0.62 -1.84
C PHE A 306 -23.90 -1.89 -2.03
N VAL A 307 -23.76 -2.69 -0.97
CA VAL A 307 -23.02 -3.97 -1.00
C VAL A 307 -23.61 -4.91 -2.03
N GLU A 308 -24.95 -5.08 -2.05
CA GLU A 308 -25.65 -5.92 -3.02
C GLU A 308 -25.44 -5.42 -4.46
N ALA A 309 -25.50 -4.11 -4.69
CA ALA A 309 -25.24 -3.51 -6.00
C ALA A 309 -23.81 -3.79 -6.48
N ALA A 310 -22.81 -3.62 -5.63
CA ALA A 310 -21.42 -3.96 -5.95
C ALA A 310 -21.25 -5.46 -6.25
N HIS A 311 -21.79 -6.33 -5.40
CA HIS A 311 -21.76 -7.79 -5.60
C HIS A 311 -22.44 -8.21 -6.92
N SER A 312 -23.53 -7.55 -7.31
CA SER A 312 -24.22 -7.84 -8.58
C SER A 312 -23.37 -7.53 -9.81
N LEU A 313 -22.37 -6.64 -9.66
CA LEU A 313 -21.37 -6.30 -10.67
C LEU A 313 -20.10 -7.18 -10.58
N GLY A 314 -20.06 -8.13 -9.64
CA GLY A 314 -18.89 -8.97 -9.39
C GLY A 314 -17.77 -8.28 -8.61
N LEU A 315 -18.04 -7.14 -7.99
CA LEU A 315 -17.10 -6.41 -7.14
C LEU A 315 -17.19 -6.91 -5.71
N ARG A 316 -16.07 -6.87 -4.99
CA ARG A 316 -16.02 -7.02 -3.54
C ARG A 316 -16.21 -5.66 -2.87
N VAL A 317 -16.61 -5.66 -1.60
CA VAL A 317 -16.76 -4.44 -0.82
C VAL A 317 -15.92 -4.54 0.44
N PHE A 318 -14.99 -3.61 0.61
CA PHE A 318 -14.23 -3.43 1.84
C PHE A 318 -14.74 -2.20 2.57
N ALA A 319 -14.67 -2.18 3.89
CA ALA A 319 -15.18 -1.08 4.70
C ALA A 319 -14.10 -0.54 5.64
N ASP A 320 -14.06 0.77 5.85
CA ASP A 320 -13.03 1.49 6.59
C ASP A 320 -13.59 2.66 7.43
N PRO A 321 -13.02 2.91 8.63
CA PRO A 321 -12.31 1.99 9.50
C PRO A 321 -13.23 1.39 10.58
N ALA A 322 -12.93 0.19 11.07
CA ALA A 322 -13.51 -0.34 12.29
C ALA A 322 -12.52 -0.22 13.46
N ASN A 323 -12.70 0.78 14.29
CA ASN A 323 -11.88 1.05 15.47
C ASN A 323 -12.48 0.50 16.76
N SER A 324 -13.69 -0.07 16.70
CA SER A 324 -14.42 -0.65 17.81
C SER A 324 -15.20 -1.90 17.38
N GLU A 325 -15.60 -2.73 18.37
CA GLU A 325 -16.51 -3.85 18.12
C GLU A 325 -17.86 -3.38 17.52
N ALA A 326 -18.32 -2.20 17.89
CA ALA A 326 -19.56 -1.64 17.36
C ALA A 326 -19.42 -1.34 15.85
N ASP A 327 -18.29 -0.74 15.41
CA ASP A 327 -18.02 -0.48 14.00
C ASP A 327 -17.90 -1.80 13.22
N TRP A 328 -17.18 -2.77 13.77
CA TRP A 328 -17.06 -4.10 13.17
C TRP A 328 -18.42 -4.76 12.96
N ASN A 329 -19.26 -4.76 14.00
CA ASN A 329 -20.59 -5.35 13.94
C ASN A 329 -21.51 -4.59 12.95
N PHE A 330 -21.39 -3.26 12.88
CA PHE A 330 -22.08 -2.44 11.91
C PHE A 330 -21.72 -2.87 10.48
N PHE A 331 -20.45 -2.85 10.10
CA PHE A 331 -20.01 -3.24 8.76
C PHE A 331 -20.36 -4.70 8.44
N SER A 332 -20.16 -5.61 9.40
CA SER A 332 -20.53 -7.03 9.23
C SER A 332 -22.01 -7.18 8.93
N SER A 333 -22.88 -6.35 9.53
CA SER A 333 -24.33 -6.40 9.30
C SER A 333 -24.74 -5.96 7.88
N LEU A 334 -23.90 -5.15 7.23
CA LEU A 334 -24.11 -4.72 5.84
C LEU A 334 -23.74 -5.81 4.82
N GLY A 335 -22.96 -6.82 5.23
CA GLY A 335 -22.53 -7.92 4.37
C GLY A 335 -21.26 -7.61 3.57
N VAL A 336 -20.40 -6.72 4.05
CA VAL A 336 -19.11 -6.40 3.42
C VAL A 336 -18.15 -7.59 3.41
N ASP A 337 -17.20 -7.62 2.51
CA ASP A 337 -16.27 -8.74 2.33
C ASP A 337 -15.05 -8.65 3.24
N ALA A 338 -14.56 -7.46 3.52
CA ALA A 338 -13.46 -7.23 4.45
C ALA A 338 -13.61 -5.89 5.16
N ILE A 339 -12.86 -5.72 6.25
CA ILE A 339 -12.96 -4.54 7.11
C ILE A 339 -11.55 -4.12 7.52
N TYR A 340 -11.16 -2.90 7.20
CA TYR A 340 -9.96 -2.26 7.71
C TYR A 340 -10.13 -1.98 9.21
N SER A 341 -9.24 -2.51 10.01
CA SER A 341 -9.41 -2.47 11.45
C SER A 341 -8.10 -2.42 12.22
N VAL A 342 -8.20 -2.00 13.48
CA VAL A 342 -7.13 -2.16 14.45
C VAL A 342 -6.93 -3.64 14.75
N ILE A 343 -5.70 -4.12 14.65
CA ILE A 343 -5.31 -5.47 15.06
C ILE A 343 -4.82 -5.39 16.54
N PRO A 344 -5.20 -6.28 17.45
CA PRO A 344 -5.84 -7.59 17.24
C PRO A 344 -7.38 -7.59 17.21
N LEU A 345 -8.07 -6.44 17.35
CA LEU A 345 -9.54 -6.41 17.40
C LEU A 345 -10.18 -7.15 16.22
N GLY A 346 -9.80 -6.76 15.00
CA GLY A 346 -10.35 -7.35 13.79
C GLY A 346 -10.11 -8.87 13.72
N VAL A 347 -8.92 -9.33 14.09
CA VAL A 347 -8.57 -10.77 14.09
C VAL A 347 -9.39 -11.56 15.11
N GLN A 348 -9.74 -10.96 16.25
CA GLN A 348 -10.60 -11.62 17.25
C GLN A 348 -12.05 -11.72 16.79
N LEU A 349 -12.52 -10.76 16.01
CA LEU A 349 -13.93 -10.68 15.61
C LEU A 349 -14.21 -11.35 14.25
N GLN A 350 -13.20 -11.51 13.40
CA GLN A 350 -13.39 -12.19 12.12
C GLN A 350 -13.70 -13.69 12.31
N PRO A 351 -14.43 -14.30 11.37
CA PRO A 351 -14.66 -15.74 11.40
C PRO A 351 -13.34 -16.51 11.14
N VAL A 352 -13.33 -17.79 11.54
CA VAL A 352 -12.17 -18.67 11.28
C VAL A 352 -11.97 -18.79 9.77
N ILE A 353 -10.78 -18.44 9.30
CA ILE A 353 -10.40 -18.57 7.90
C ILE A 353 -9.88 -19.99 7.68
N PRO A 354 -10.46 -20.75 6.75
CA PRO A 354 -9.98 -22.09 6.43
C PRO A 354 -8.63 -22.03 5.70
N ASP A 355 -7.87 -23.10 5.82
CA ASP A 355 -6.68 -23.32 4.99
C ASP A 355 -7.07 -23.42 3.50
N LEU A 356 -6.15 -23.01 2.59
CA LEU A 356 -6.35 -23.00 1.14
C LEU A 356 -6.19 -24.38 0.51
#